data_e1e0202456dfceb8e8aa1543da8fd559
#
_entry.id   e1e0202456dfceb8e8aa1543da8fd559
#
_cell.length_a   1.000
_cell.length_b   1.000
_cell.length_c   1.000
_cell.angle_alpha   90.00
_cell.angle_beta   90.00
_cell.angle_gamma   90.00
#
_symmetry.space_group_name_H-M   'P 1'
#
loop_
_entity.id
_entity.type
_entity.pdbx_description
1 polymer ?
#
loop_
_entity_poly.entity_id
_entity_poly.type
_entity_poly.pdbx_seq_one_letter_code
_entity_poly.pdbx_strand_id
1 'polypeptide(L)'
;MSIMVTTVRSITILVLAACTLVGTAAEDSPTTPKERTDFIWTDQNQEINADIKKMDGEIDLAFVGDSITRRWRGKGNKEVWDKYWGSYRAVNMGIGGDATQNVLWRLKNDQLDGYQARVFVVMIGTNNCWGKSTVPADVAAGIKAILDLIQSKQPKAKILLLSILPVGDKPNPGRESRAAINTLISKFHGGPVQYMDISAKFLEPDGTISKDVMPDFLHLAPKGYEIWSEAIKDKVKALLAETEAR
;
A
#
# COMPACT_ATOMS: atom_id res chain seq x y z
N MET A 1 -88.31 -15.69 -19.48
CA MET A 1 -87.54 -14.58 -18.97
C MET A 1 -86.29 -15.12 -18.28
N SER A 2 -85.20 -15.18 -19.02
CA SER A 2 -83.94 -15.83 -18.60
C SER A 2 -82.99 -14.76 -18.18
N ILE A 3 -82.53 -14.84 -16.93
CA ILE A 3 -81.57 -13.87 -16.35
C ILE A 3 -80.17 -14.44 -16.57
N MET A 4 -79.39 -13.70 -17.36
CA MET A 4 -77.99 -14.03 -17.65
C MET A 4 -77.12 -13.41 -16.53
N VAL A 5 -76.46 -14.24 -15.73
CA VAL A 5 -75.51 -13.77 -14.69
C VAL A 5 -74.13 -13.72 -15.32
N THR A 6 -73.58 -12.49 -15.44
CA THR A 6 -72.25 -12.25 -15.97
C THR A 6 -71.23 -12.27 -14.80
N THR A 7 -70.34 -13.27 -14.78
CA THR A 7 -69.30 -13.40 -13.78
C THR A 7 -68.07 -12.58 -14.21
N VAL A 8 -67.77 -11.53 -13.47
CA VAL A 8 -66.54 -10.72 -13.64
C VAL A 8 -65.39 -11.42 -12.90
N ARG A 9 -64.40 -11.92 -13.65
CA ARG A 9 -63.15 -12.43 -13.07
C ARG A 9 -62.19 -11.27 -12.84
N SER A 10 -61.92 -10.96 -11.58
CA SER A 10 -60.86 -10.00 -11.19
C SER A 10 -59.50 -10.70 -11.38
N ILE A 11 -58.67 -10.11 -12.25
CA ILE A 11 -57.27 -10.50 -12.42
C ILE A 11 -56.44 -9.64 -11.45
N THR A 12 -55.94 -10.25 -10.38
CA THR A 12 -55.00 -9.61 -9.47
C THR A 12 -53.59 -9.68 -10.07
N ILE A 13 -53.08 -8.60 -10.58
CA ILE A 13 -51.70 -8.47 -11.05
C ILE A 13 -50.79 -8.32 -9.83
N LEU A 14 -50.02 -9.36 -9.49
CA LEU A 14 -49.01 -9.30 -8.46
C LEU A 14 -47.78 -8.66 -9.09
N VAL A 15 -47.56 -7.37 -8.78
CA VAL A 15 -46.33 -6.68 -9.15
C VAL A 15 -45.22 -7.10 -8.15
N LEU A 16 -44.37 -8.02 -8.54
CA LEU A 16 -43.13 -8.31 -7.83
C LEU A 16 -42.20 -7.10 -8.03
N ALA A 17 -42.08 -6.25 -7.03
CA ALA A 17 -41.02 -5.25 -6.94
C ALA A 17 -39.70 -6.00 -6.69
N ALA A 18 -38.93 -6.25 -7.75
CA ALA A 18 -37.54 -6.67 -7.62
C ALA A 18 -36.77 -5.50 -7.01
N CYS A 19 -36.58 -5.53 -5.70
CA CYS A 19 -35.66 -4.63 -5.00
C CYS A 19 -34.24 -5.05 -5.43
N THR A 20 -33.73 -4.43 -6.49
CA THR A 20 -32.29 -4.47 -6.79
C THR A 20 -31.59 -3.75 -5.65
N LEU A 21 -31.05 -4.51 -4.71
CA LEU A 21 -30.00 -4.04 -3.83
C LEU A 21 -28.82 -3.65 -4.75
N VAL A 22 -28.84 -2.40 -5.22
CA VAL A 22 -27.63 -1.74 -5.67
C VAL A 22 -26.80 -1.57 -4.39
N GLY A 23 -25.95 -2.57 -4.13
CA GLY A 23 -24.94 -2.44 -3.14
C GLY A 23 -24.15 -1.19 -3.50
N THR A 24 -24.19 -0.17 -2.66
CA THR A 24 -23.19 0.88 -2.65
C THR A 24 -21.87 0.20 -2.38
N ALA A 25 -21.20 -0.29 -3.42
CA ALA A 25 -19.82 -0.72 -3.36
C ALA A 25 -19.06 0.50 -2.82
N ALA A 26 -18.50 0.32 -1.65
CA ALA A 26 -17.96 1.37 -0.85
C ALA A 26 -16.99 2.23 -1.68
N GLU A 27 -17.26 3.53 -1.78
CA GLU A 27 -16.35 4.53 -2.33
C GLU A 27 -14.95 4.48 -1.68
N ASP A 28 -14.78 3.76 -0.60
CA ASP A 28 -13.56 3.60 0.19
C ASP A 28 -12.98 2.17 0.18
N SER A 29 -13.35 1.34 -0.81
CA SER A 29 -12.75 -0.01 -0.92
C SER A 29 -11.24 0.06 -1.12
N PRO A 30 -10.44 -0.75 -0.41
CA PRO A 30 -8.99 -0.83 -0.58
C PRO A 30 -8.52 -1.15 -2.00
N THR A 31 -9.39 -1.73 -2.85
CA THR A 31 -9.12 -2.13 -4.23
C THR A 31 -9.59 -1.14 -5.28
N THR A 32 -10.38 -0.12 -4.89
CA THR A 32 -10.90 0.88 -5.83
C THR A 32 -10.01 2.10 -5.84
N PRO A 33 -9.31 2.44 -6.95
CA PRO A 33 -8.46 3.62 -7.00
C PRO A 33 -9.22 4.88 -6.61
N LYS A 34 -8.69 5.63 -5.64
CA LYS A 34 -9.31 6.85 -5.13
C LYS A 34 -8.31 7.99 -5.05
N GLU A 35 -8.61 9.06 -5.76
CA GLU A 35 -7.84 10.31 -5.68
C GLU A 35 -8.04 10.99 -4.32
N ARG A 36 -6.99 11.65 -3.85
CA ARG A 36 -7.07 12.63 -2.79
C ARG A 36 -6.84 14.01 -3.37
N THR A 37 -7.65 14.98 -2.91
CA THR A 37 -7.63 16.35 -3.44
C THR A 37 -7.19 17.37 -2.41
N ASP A 38 -6.74 16.92 -1.22
CA ASP A 38 -6.20 17.84 -0.24
C ASP A 38 -4.85 18.41 -0.70
N PHE A 39 -4.59 19.65 -0.32
CA PHE A 39 -3.42 20.40 -0.77
C PHE A 39 -2.09 19.69 -0.48
N ILE A 40 -1.95 19.08 0.71
CA ILE A 40 -0.71 18.41 1.12
C ILE A 40 -0.45 17.19 0.23
N TRP A 41 -1.49 16.43 -0.07
CA TRP A 41 -1.36 15.27 -0.95
C TRP A 41 -1.00 15.68 -2.38
N THR A 42 -1.67 16.69 -2.91
CA THR A 42 -1.41 17.21 -4.26
C THR A 42 0.03 17.69 -4.41
N ASP A 43 0.53 18.46 -3.45
CA ASP A 43 1.91 18.94 -3.41
C ASP A 43 2.92 17.78 -3.38
N GLN A 44 2.72 16.80 -2.49
CA GLN A 44 3.58 15.62 -2.40
C GLN A 44 3.54 14.75 -3.66
N ASN A 45 2.38 14.65 -4.31
CA ASN A 45 2.23 13.92 -5.57
C ASN A 45 3.01 14.61 -6.71
N GLN A 46 2.94 15.93 -6.80
CA GLN A 46 3.70 16.72 -7.76
C GLN A 46 5.21 16.62 -7.52
N GLU A 47 5.65 16.65 -6.26
CA GLU A 47 7.06 16.48 -5.89
C GLU A 47 7.59 15.11 -6.34
N ILE A 48 6.84 14.03 -6.12
CA ILE A 48 7.22 12.70 -6.58
C ILE A 48 7.35 12.66 -8.11
N ASN A 49 6.40 13.23 -8.84
CA ASN A 49 6.44 13.29 -10.30
C ASN A 49 7.64 14.10 -10.81
N ALA A 50 8.01 15.18 -10.10
CA ALA A 50 9.20 15.94 -10.41
C ALA A 50 10.50 15.14 -10.15
N ASP A 51 10.54 14.36 -9.07
CA ASP A 51 11.69 13.51 -8.75
C ASP A 51 11.84 12.35 -9.74
N ILE A 52 10.74 11.72 -10.16
CA ILE A 52 10.76 10.71 -11.23
C ILE A 52 11.35 11.29 -12.52
N LYS A 53 10.92 12.50 -12.93
CA LYS A 53 11.44 13.17 -14.13
C LYS A 53 12.95 13.46 -14.06
N LYS A 54 13.51 13.72 -12.87
CA LYS A 54 14.95 13.95 -12.68
C LYS A 54 15.78 12.67 -12.88
N MET A 55 15.16 11.49 -12.86
CA MET A 55 15.86 10.20 -13.03
C MET A 55 16.15 9.84 -14.49
N ASP A 56 15.73 10.67 -15.44
CA ASP A 56 16.02 10.54 -16.86
C ASP A 56 15.70 9.14 -17.43
N GLY A 57 14.54 8.60 -17.06
CA GLY A 57 14.01 7.35 -17.59
C GLY A 57 14.49 6.07 -16.92
N GLU A 58 15.42 6.14 -15.97
CA GLU A 58 15.93 4.95 -15.28
C GLU A 58 15.96 5.11 -13.76
N ILE A 59 15.33 4.17 -13.05
CA ILE A 59 15.26 4.14 -11.59
C ILE A 59 15.81 2.80 -11.10
N ASP A 60 16.81 2.83 -10.22
CA ASP A 60 17.28 1.61 -9.57
C ASP A 60 16.31 1.13 -8.50
N LEU A 61 15.85 2.07 -7.65
CA LEU A 61 14.98 1.78 -6.51
C LEU A 61 13.81 2.75 -6.44
N ALA A 62 12.58 2.22 -6.39
CA ALA A 62 11.36 2.98 -6.15
C ALA A 62 10.71 2.53 -4.82
N PHE A 63 10.68 3.41 -3.81
CA PHE A 63 10.07 3.12 -2.51
C PHE A 63 8.62 3.61 -2.50
N VAL A 64 7.67 2.70 -2.58
CA VAL A 64 6.23 2.98 -2.63
C VAL A 64 5.60 2.76 -1.26
N GLY A 65 4.86 3.77 -0.76
CA GLY A 65 4.22 3.66 0.54
C GLY A 65 3.47 4.92 0.99
N ASP A 66 3.25 5.00 2.28
CA ASP A 66 2.53 6.08 2.97
C ASP A 66 3.47 7.07 3.69
N SER A 67 3.01 7.64 4.82
CA SER A 67 3.81 8.57 5.63
C SER A 67 5.10 7.96 6.16
N ILE A 68 5.13 6.65 6.41
CA ILE A 68 6.33 5.98 6.92
C ILE A 68 7.40 5.98 5.81
N THR A 69 7.03 5.74 4.57
CA THR A 69 7.93 5.91 3.41
C THR A 69 8.25 7.38 3.15
N ARG A 70 7.26 8.28 3.19
CA ARG A 70 7.46 9.72 2.96
C ARG A 70 8.51 10.32 3.89
N ARG A 71 8.49 9.94 5.16
CA ARG A 71 9.34 10.54 6.19
C ARG A 71 10.84 10.21 6.09
N TRP A 72 11.27 9.38 5.14
CA TRP A 72 12.68 9.31 4.74
C TRP A 72 13.25 10.68 4.35
N ARG A 73 12.40 11.63 3.88
CA ARG A 73 12.79 13.00 3.53
C ARG A 73 12.95 13.92 4.74
N GLY A 74 12.58 13.45 5.92
CA GLY A 74 12.65 14.23 7.17
C GLY A 74 14.08 14.45 7.64
N LYS A 75 14.27 15.51 8.43
CA LYS A 75 15.55 15.80 9.07
C LYS A 75 16.03 14.61 9.92
N GLY A 76 17.31 14.24 9.79
CA GLY A 76 17.90 13.07 10.43
C GLY A 76 17.61 11.76 9.70
N ASN A 77 16.44 11.61 9.09
CA ASN A 77 16.08 10.41 8.31
C ASN A 77 16.73 10.45 6.93
N LYS A 78 16.88 11.66 6.36
CA LYS A 78 17.52 11.85 5.06
C LYS A 78 18.98 11.42 5.08
N GLU A 79 19.69 11.65 6.17
CA GLU A 79 21.07 11.22 6.35
C GLU A 79 21.17 9.68 6.31
N VAL A 80 20.18 8.97 6.89
CA VAL A 80 20.10 7.50 6.79
C VAL A 80 19.76 7.08 5.36
N TRP A 81 18.85 7.78 4.69
CA TRP A 81 18.55 7.53 3.28
C TRP A 81 19.80 7.67 2.41
N ASP A 82 20.54 8.77 2.56
CA ASP A 82 21.74 9.04 1.77
C ASP A 82 22.83 7.99 2.02
N LYS A 83 22.97 7.52 3.27
CA LYS A 83 23.91 6.46 3.64
C LYS A 83 23.64 5.13 2.94
N TYR A 84 22.38 4.72 2.85
CA TYR A 84 22.03 3.37 2.36
C TYR A 84 21.58 3.36 0.89
N TRP A 85 20.88 4.40 0.46
CA TRP A 85 20.22 4.45 -0.85
C TRP A 85 20.74 5.56 -1.77
N GLY A 86 21.53 6.51 -1.24
CA GLY A 86 22.00 7.68 -1.99
C GLY A 86 22.95 7.37 -3.15
N SER A 87 23.59 6.18 -3.19
CA SER A 87 24.41 5.74 -4.31
C SER A 87 23.60 5.17 -5.48
N TYR A 88 22.31 4.94 -5.30
CA TYR A 88 21.40 4.46 -6.33
C TYR A 88 20.55 5.60 -6.89
N ARG A 89 20.04 5.45 -8.10
CA ARG A 89 18.95 6.29 -8.62
C ARG A 89 17.67 5.90 -7.89
N ALA A 90 17.52 6.36 -6.64
CA ALA A 90 16.45 5.97 -5.75
C ALA A 90 15.39 7.07 -5.64
N VAL A 91 14.13 6.71 -5.81
CA VAL A 91 12.97 7.61 -5.67
C VAL A 91 12.12 7.21 -4.48
N ASN A 92 11.84 8.19 -3.61
CA ASN A 92 10.87 8.04 -2.54
C ASN A 92 9.48 8.44 -3.04
N MET A 93 8.63 7.45 -3.24
CA MET A 93 7.25 7.59 -3.70
C MET A 93 6.24 7.48 -2.54
N GLY A 94 6.61 7.84 -1.33
CA GLY A 94 5.72 7.88 -0.17
C GLY A 94 4.89 9.15 -0.12
N ILE A 95 3.59 9.05 0.20
CA ILE A 95 2.70 10.18 0.49
C ILE A 95 2.03 9.99 1.85
N GLY A 96 2.06 11.05 2.67
CA GLY A 96 1.46 11.04 4.00
C GLY A 96 -0.03 10.73 3.98
N GLY A 97 -0.45 9.74 4.78
CA GLY A 97 -1.86 9.36 4.91
C GLY A 97 -2.40 8.45 3.81
N ASP A 98 -1.61 8.05 2.81
CA ASP A 98 -2.08 7.14 1.77
C ASP A 98 -2.50 5.79 2.33
N ALA A 99 -3.68 5.35 1.91
CA ALA A 99 -4.14 3.98 1.97
C ALA A 99 -3.93 3.29 0.60
N THR A 100 -4.19 1.99 0.50
CA THR A 100 -3.98 1.22 -0.73
C THR A 100 -4.68 1.82 -1.95
N GLN A 101 -5.93 2.27 -1.79
CA GLN A 101 -6.72 2.89 -2.86
C GLN A 101 -6.10 4.18 -3.40
N ASN A 102 -5.42 4.97 -2.56
CA ASN A 102 -4.75 6.21 -2.97
C ASN A 102 -3.46 5.89 -3.74
N VAL A 103 -2.67 4.92 -3.26
CA VAL A 103 -1.50 4.43 -3.98
C VAL A 103 -1.91 3.87 -5.35
N LEU A 104 -2.98 3.06 -5.41
CA LEU A 104 -3.52 2.54 -6.68
C LEU A 104 -3.86 3.68 -7.66
N TRP A 105 -4.51 4.74 -7.17
CA TRP A 105 -4.89 5.86 -8.03
C TRP A 105 -3.67 6.53 -8.67
N ARG A 106 -2.66 6.92 -7.85
CA ARG A 106 -1.50 7.65 -8.37
C ARG A 106 -0.57 6.78 -9.22
N LEU A 107 -0.42 5.50 -8.90
CA LEU A 107 0.35 4.57 -9.74
C LEU A 107 -0.33 4.31 -11.10
N LYS A 108 -1.67 4.32 -11.14
CA LYS A 108 -2.44 4.15 -12.37
C LYS A 108 -2.35 5.37 -13.27
N ASN A 109 -2.27 6.57 -12.70
CA ASN A 109 -2.45 7.81 -13.44
C ASN A 109 -1.15 8.48 -13.88
N ASP A 110 0.01 8.25 -13.30
CA ASP A 110 1.24 8.89 -13.78
C ASP A 110 2.52 8.23 -13.28
N GLN A 111 2.51 7.73 -12.03
CA GLN A 111 3.74 7.41 -11.31
C GLN A 111 4.43 6.10 -11.72
N LEU A 112 3.93 5.39 -12.74
CA LEU A 112 4.60 4.21 -13.32
C LEU A 112 4.96 4.39 -14.80
N ASP A 113 4.83 5.60 -15.33
CA ASP A 113 5.00 5.88 -16.75
C ASP A 113 6.28 6.71 -17.02
N GLY A 114 6.88 6.52 -18.19
CA GLY A 114 8.02 7.32 -18.65
C GLY A 114 9.39 6.92 -18.09
N TYR A 115 9.51 5.80 -17.39
CA TYR A 115 10.77 5.26 -16.90
C TYR A 115 10.75 3.74 -16.81
N GLN A 116 11.93 3.14 -16.54
CA GLN A 116 12.08 1.75 -16.17
C GLN A 116 12.66 1.67 -14.76
N ALA A 117 11.98 0.96 -13.86
CA ALA A 117 12.54 0.68 -12.54
C ALA A 117 13.07 -0.75 -12.45
N ARG A 118 14.14 -0.93 -11.68
CA ARG A 118 14.72 -2.24 -11.44
C ARG A 118 14.07 -2.93 -10.25
N VAL A 119 13.91 -2.23 -9.14
CA VAL A 119 13.32 -2.79 -7.90
C VAL A 119 12.33 -1.81 -7.29
N PHE A 120 11.12 -2.27 -7.02
CA PHE A 120 10.16 -1.59 -6.16
C PHE A 120 10.24 -2.15 -4.74
N VAL A 121 10.37 -1.28 -3.74
CA VAL A 121 10.21 -1.61 -2.33
C VAL A 121 8.84 -1.10 -1.89
N VAL A 122 7.92 -2.01 -1.56
CA VAL A 122 6.52 -1.67 -1.28
C VAL A 122 6.19 -1.92 0.18
N MET A 123 5.76 -0.89 0.90
CA MET A 123 5.23 -0.99 2.26
C MET A 123 4.02 -0.07 2.40
N ILE A 124 2.82 -0.65 2.45
CA ILE A 124 1.53 0.07 2.46
C ILE A 124 0.47 -0.72 3.21
N GLY A 125 -0.55 -0.06 3.70
CA GLY A 125 -1.70 -0.67 4.37
C GLY A 125 -1.91 -0.17 5.80
N THR A 126 -0.96 0.55 6.37
CA THR A 126 -1.06 1.12 7.73
C THR A 126 -2.32 1.98 7.87
N ASN A 127 -2.62 2.83 6.89
CA ASN A 127 -3.77 3.74 6.94
C ASN A 127 -5.11 3.05 6.66
N ASN A 128 -5.12 1.88 6.07
CA ASN A 128 -6.32 1.05 5.98
C ASN A 128 -6.73 0.43 7.33
N CYS A 129 -5.83 0.45 8.33
CA CYS A 129 -6.04 -0.18 9.64
C CYS A 129 -6.58 0.79 10.73
N TRP A 130 -6.95 2.01 10.37
CA TRP A 130 -7.55 2.97 11.29
C TRP A 130 -9.07 2.86 11.24
N GLY A 131 -9.64 2.00 12.01
CA GLY A 131 -11.09 1.85 12.11
C GLY A 131 -11.51 0.51 12.68
N LYS A 132 -12.73 0.47 13.24
CA LYS A 132 -13.27 -0.76 13.85
C LYS A 132 -13.69 -1.81 12.81
N SER A 133 -13.77 -1.43 11.53
CA SER A 133 -14.26 -2.28 10.43
C SER A 133 -13.15 -2.72 9.45
N THR A 134 -11.88 -2.65 9.84
CA THR A 134 -10.80 -3.14 8.98
C THR A 134 -10.97 -4.63 8.71
N VAL A 135 -11.15 -4.99 7.45
CA VAL A 135 -11.17 -6.38 6.99
C VAL A 135 -9.79 -6.71 6.42
N PRO A 136 -8.99 -7.56 7.08
CA PRO A 136 -7.62 -7.86 6.63
C PRO A 136 -7.54 -8.37 5.19
N ALA A 137 -8.53 -9.15 4.74
CA ALA A 137 -8.58 -9.68 3.38
C ALA A 137 -8.73 -8.57 2.33
N ASP A 138 -9.52 -7.52 2.62
CA ASP A 138 -9.72 -6.41 1.69
C ASP A 138 -8.46 -5.57 1.55
N VAL A 139 -7.75 -5.33 2.66
CA VAL A 139 -6.46 -4.61 2.63
C VAL A 139 -5.42 -5.42 1.87
N ALA A 140 -5.34 -6.73 2.12
CA ALA A 140 -4.45 -7.61 1.36
C ALA A 140 -4.79 -7.61 -0.14
N ALA A 141 -6.07 -7.61 -0.50
CA ALA A 141 -6.50 -7.49 -1.90
C ALA A 141 -6.08 -6.15 -2.53
N GLY A 142 -6.17 -5.04 -1.78
CA GLY A 142 -5.67 -3.74 -2.21
C GLY A 142 -4.16 -3.73 -2.45
N ILE A 143 -3.39 -4.35 -1.54
CA ILE A 143 -1.94 -4.53 -1.73
C ILE A 143 -1.67 -5.39 -2.96
N LYS A 144 -2.40 -6.50 -3.15
CA LYS A 144 -2.26 -7.34 -4.35
C LYS A 144 -2.49 -6.55 -5.63
N ALA A 145 -3.53 -5.72 -5.67
CA ALA A 145 -3.83 -4.88 -6.83
C ALA A 145 -2.69 -3.88 -7.15
N ILE A 146 -2.01 -3.34 -6.12
CA ILE A 146 -0.81 -2.51 -6.32
C ILE A 146 0.31 -3.32 -6.96
N LEU A 147 0.59 -4.53 -6.45
CA LEU A 147 1.64 -5.40 -7.00
C LEU A 147 1.35 -5.77 -8.46
N ASP A 148 0.11 -6.10 -8.78
CA ASP A 148 -0.32 -6.46 -10.14
C ASP A 148 -0.20 -5.26 -11.10
N LEU A 149 -0.55 -4.07 -10.65
CA LEU A 149 -0.41 -2.84 -11.43
C LEU A 149 1.06 -2.53 -11.72
N ILE A 150 1.93 -2.62 -10.70
CA ILE A 150 3.38 -2.44 -10.88
C ILE A 150 3.88 -3.47 -11.89
N GLN A 151 3.53 -4.75 -11.73
CA GLN A 151 3.99 -5.81 -12.61
C GLN A 151 3.49 -5.64 -14.06
N SER A 152 2.27 -5.14 -14.23
CA SER A 152 1.70 -4.87 -15.56
C SER A 152 2.42 -3.73 -16.29
N LYS A 153 2.73 -2.63 -15.59
CA LYS A 153 3.37 -1.44 -16.19
C LYS A 153 4.90 -1.55 -16.22
N GLN A 154 5.50 -2.31 -15.30
CA GLN A 154 6.94 -2.49 -15.13
C GLN A 154 7.30 -3.99 -15.11
N PRO A 155 7.09 -4.74 -16.22
CA PRO A 155 7.16 -6.21 -16.24
C PRO A 155 8.55 -6.78 -15.95
N LYS A 156 9.60 -5.99 -16.09
CA LYS A 156 10.98 -6.38 -15.80
C LYS A 156 11.38 -6.15 -14.36
N ALA A 157 10.63 -5.32 -13.63
CA ALA A 157 10.96 -4.96 -12.26
C ALA A 157 10.78 -6.14 -11.29
N LYS A 158 11.62 -6.17 -10.27
CA LYS A 158 11.43 -6.98 -9.07
C LYS A 158 10.67 -6.17 -8.02
N ILE A 159 9.94 -6.84 -7.16
CA ILE A 159 9.19 -6.20 -6.09
C ILE A 159 9.59 -6.82 -4.75
N LEU A 160 10.10 -6.00 -3.85
CA LEU A 160 10.28 -6.34 -2.44
C LEU A 160 9.08 -5.83 -1.66
N LEU A 161 8.16 -6.73 -1.34
CA LEU A 161 7.01 -6.45 -0.49
C LEU A 161 7.39 -6.61 0.96
N LEU A 162 7.22 -5.57 1.75
CA LEU A 162 7.50 -5.59 3.18
C LEU A 162 6.23 -5.77 4.00
N SER A 163 6.38 -6.36 5.19
CA SER A 163 5.32 -6.39 6.19
C SER A 163 4.91 -4.97 6.61
N ILE A 164 3.64 -4.78 6.97
CA ILE A 164 3.17 -3.59 7.66
C ILE A 164 3.75 -3.60 9.08
N LEU A 165 4.30 -2.46 9.51
CA LEU A 165 4.95 -2.32 10.81
C LEU A 165 3.95 -2.35 11.98
N PRO A 166 4.36 -2.81 13.16
CA PRO A 166 3.54 -2.72 14.36
C PRO A 166 3.35 -1.27 14.80
N VAL A 167 2.28 -0.99 15.54
CA VAL A 167 1.93 0.33 16.07
C VAL A 167 1.57 0.28 17.55
N GLY A 168 1.61 1.45 18.21
CA GLY A 168 1.34 1.57 19.64
C GLY A 168 2.53 1.15 20.49
N ASP A 169 2.56 1.59 21.74
CA ASP A 169 3.64 1.29 22.69
C ASP A 169 3.71 -0.19 23.08
N LYS A 170 2.55 -0.86 23.15
CA LYS A 170 2.33 -2.24 23.59
C LYS A 170 1.50 -3.03 22.61
N PRO A 171 1.43 -4.38 22.74
CA PRO A 171 0.46 -5.20 22.03
C PRO A 171 -0.96 -4.64 22.14
N ASN A 172 -1.66 -4.55 21.01
CA ASN A 172 -2.99 -3.96 20.91
C ASN A 172 -3.73 -4.51 19.67
N PRO A 173 -5.07 -4.37 19.58
CA PRO A 173 -5.85 -4.88 18.45
C PRO A 173 -5.39 -4.35 17.07
N GLY A 174 -4.81 -3.15 17.02
CA GLY A 174 -4.25 -2.61 15.78
C GLY A 174 -3.04 -3.40 15.28
N ARG A 175 -2.22 -3.97 16.18
CA ARG A 175 -1.14 -4.89 15.81
C ARG A 175 -1.66 -6.23 15.32
N GLU A 176 -2.73 -6.75 15.93
CA GLU A 176 -3.37 -8.00 15.51
C GLU A 176 -3.90 -7.91 14.09
N SER A 177 -4.59 -6.80 13.75
CA SER A 177 -5.06 -6.54 12.40
C SER A 177 -3.91 -6.51 11.39
N ARG A 178 -2.80 -5.85 11.71
CA ARG A 178 -1.62 -5.77 10.85
C ARG A 178 -0.95 -7.14 10.69
N ALA A 179 -0.84 -7.91 11.76
CA ALA A 179 -0.30 -9.27 11.72
C ALA A 179 -1.16 -10.20 10.85
N ALA A 180 -2.49 -10.08 10.92
CA ALA A 180 -3.41 -10.81 10.07
C ALA A 180 -3.22 -10.45 8.58
N ILE A 181 -3.05 -9.15 8.26
CA ILE A 181 -2.76 -8.71 6.90
C ILE A 181 -1.39 -9.26 6.46
N ASN A 182 -0.36 -9.15 7.31
CA ASN A 182 0.99 -9.65 7.01
C ASN A 182 0.98 -11.15 6.69
N THR A 183 0.18 -11.94 7.42
CA THR A 183 -0.02 -13.36 7.14
C THR A 183 -0.65 -13.60 5.75
N LEU A 184 -1.57 -12.73 5.32
CA LEU A 184 -2.18 -12.85 3.99
C LEU A 184 -1.21 -12.44 2.88
N ILE A 185 -0.53 -11.30 3.02
CA ILE A 185 0.37 -10.79 1.98
C ILE A 185 1.67 -11.59 1.87
N SER A 186 2.07 -12.34 2.90
CA SER A 186 3.22 -13.25 2.80
C SER A 186 3.04 -14.31 1.73
N LYS A 187 1.79 -14.67 1.42
CA LYS A 187 1.42 -15.63 0.36
C LYS A 187 1.62 -15.08 -1.06
N PHE A 188 1.88 -13.78 -1.20
CA PHE A 188 2.18 -13.18 -2.50
C PHE A 188 3.64 -13.36 -2.92
N HIS A 189 4.46 -13.95 -2.03
CA HIS A 189 5.82 -14.34 -2.36
C HIS A 189 5.85 -15.33 -3.51
N GLY A 190 6.56 -14.98 -4.58
CA GLY A 190 6.74 -15.82 -5.77
C GLY A 190 6.95 -15.00 -7.03
N GLY A 191 7.55 -15.58 -8.05
CA GLY A 191 7.85 -14.92 -9.31
C GLY A 191 8.67 -13.63 -9.10
N PRO A 192 8.16 -12.46 -9.55
CA PRO A 192 8.85 -11.18 -9.38
C PRO A 192 8.72 -10.59 -7.96
N VAL A 193 7.78 -11.09 -7.14
CA VAL A 193 7.49 -10.57 -5.81
C VAL A 193 8.24 -11.37 -4.75
N GLN A 194 9.01 -10.69 -3.94
CA GLN A 194 9.67 -11.25 -2.77
C GLN A 194 9.08 -10.59 -1.52
N TYR A 195 8.45 -11.38 -0.65
CA TYR A 195 7.95 -10.89 0.64
C TYR A 195 9.02 -10.98 1.71
N MET A 196 9.11 -9.96 2.55
CA MET A 196 10.01 -9.94 3.69
C MET A 196 9.31 -9.36 4.91
N ASP A 197 9.19 -10.13 5.97
CA ASP A 197 8.70 -9.65 7.25
C ASP A 197 9.85 -9.01 8.05
N ILE A 198 9.72 -7.71 8.27
CA ILE A 198 10.66 -6.94 9.08
C ILE A 198 10.02 -6.44 10.39
N SER A 199 8.75 -6.75 10.63
CA SER A 199 7.94 -6.18 11.72
C SER A 199 8.53 -6.44 13.11
N ALA A 200 9.03 -7.64 13.36
CA ALA A 200 9.61 -8.01 14.66
C ALA A 200 10.89 -7.23 15.00
N LYS A 201 11.57 -6.66 13.99
CA LYS A 201 12.81 -5.90 14.22
C LYS A 201 12.59 -4.55 14.92
N PHE A 202 11.35 -4.10 15.00
CA PHE A 202 10.95 -2.84 15.63
C PHE A 202 10.41 -3.03 17.05
N LEU A 203 10.41 -4.28 17.54
CA LEU A 203 9.91 -4.63 18.87
C LEU A 203 11.08 -4.93 19.81
N GLU A 204 10.93 -4.49 21.05
CA GLU A 204 11.77 -4.94 22.16
C GLU A 204 11.38 -6.39 22.55
N PRO A 205 12.22 -7.09 23.32
CA PRO A 205 11.94 -8.48 23.73
C PRO A 205 10.62 -8.68 24.47
N ASP A 206 10.10 -7.65 25.16
CA ASP A 206 8.81 -7.67 25.85
C ASP A 206 7.63 -7.30 24.93
N GLY A 207 7.89 -7.06 23.64
CA GLY A 207 6.91 -6.68 22.64
C GLY A 207 6.55 -5.18 22.66
N THR A 208 7.21 -4.35 23.44
CA THR A 208 7.03 -2.89 23.40
C THR A 208 7.76 -2.26 22.20
N ILE A 209 7.46 -1.00 21.89
CA ILE A 209 8.19 -0.20 20.90
C ILE A 209 8.90 0.92 21.63
N SER A 210 10.21 1.04 21.42
CA SER A 210 10.99 2.13 21.97
C SER A 210 10.68 3.46 21.25
N LYS A 211 10.59 4.56 22.01
CA LYS A 211 10.48 5.92 21.45
C LYS A 211 11.68 6.34 20.64
N ASP A 212 12.84 5.75 20.88
CA ASP A 212 14.03 6.00 20.05
C ASP A 212 13.85 5.47 18.63
N VAL A 213 12.99 4.43 18.46
CA VAL A 213 12.69 3.80 17.19
C VAL A 213 11.45 4.43 16.54
N MET A 214 10.40 4.63 17.34
CA MET A 214 9.13 5.25 16.92
C MET A 214 8.63 6.22 18.00
N PRO A 215 8.95 7.51 17.91
CA PRO A 215 8.62 8.50 18.94
C PRO A 215 7.13 8.64 19.24
N ASP A 216 6.29 8.46 18.23
CA ASP A 216 4.83 8.49 18.29
C ASP A 216 4.21 7.08 18.16
N PHE A 217 5.02 6.03 18.29
CA PHE A 217 4.63 4.62 18.15
C PHE A 217 3.99 4.25 16.80
N LEU A 218 4.29 5.04 15.77
CA LEU A 218 3.82 4.85 14.40
C LEU A 218 4.93 5.15 13.39
N HIS A 219 5.52 6.35 13.48
CA HIS A 219 6.50 6.83 12.52
C HIS A 219 7.93 6.63 13.03
N LEU A 220 8.81 6.27 12.13
CA LEU A 220 10.19 5.97 12.46
C LEU A 220 11.01 7.24 12.74
N ALA A 221 11.87 7.17 13.76
CA ALA A 221 13.01 8.04 13.96
C ALA A 221 14.22 7.56 13.12
N PRO A 222 15.33 8.29 13.06
CA PRO A 222 16.52 7.85 12.34
C PRO A 222 16.98 6.42 12.68
N LYS A 223 16.96 6.06 13.98
CA LYS A 223 17.26 4.68 14.44
C LYS A 223 16.32 3.65 13.83
N GLY A 224 15.02 3.96 13.71
CA GLY A 224 14.06 3.07 13.07
C GLY A 224 14.34 2.90 11.58
N TYR A 225 14.76 3.95 10.88
CA TYR A 225 15.15 3.87 9.49
C TYR A 225 16.47 3.12 9.29
N GLU A 226 17.41 3.18 10.23
CA GLU A 226 18.59 2.32 10.20
C GLU A 226 18.21 0.85 10.33
N ILE A 227 17.30 0.51 11.27
CA ILE A 227 16.78 -0.86 11.42
C ILE A 227 16.13 -1.34 10.11
N TRP A 228 15.32 -0.49 9.48
CA TRP A 228 14.70 -0.83 8.18
C TRP A 228 15.77 -1.09 7.12
N SER A 229 16.72 -0.16 6.95
CA SER A 229 17.76 -0.28 5.93
C SER A 229 18.60 -1.53 6.12
N GLU A 230 19.09 -1.76 7.35
CA GLU A 230 19.87 -2.96 7.69
C GLU A 230 19.08 -4.25 7.42
N ALA A 231 17.76 -4.23 7.66
CA ALA A 231 16.92 -5.40 7.42
C ALA A 231 16.84 -5.79 5.94
N ILE A 232 16.83 -4.80 5.02
CA ILE A 232 16.53 -5.06 3.60
C ILE A 232 17.73 -4.88 2.65
N LYS A 233 18.83 -4.24 3.06
CA LYS A 233 19.93 -3.85 2.15
C LYS A 233 20.48 -5.01 1.32
N ASP A 234 20.71 -6.17 1.92
CA ASP A 234 21.27 -7.32 1.22
C ASP A 234 20.26 -7.93 0.23
N LYS A 235 18.97 -7.94 0.61
CA LYS A 235 17.90 -8.36 -0.30
C LYS A 235 17.74 -7.42 -1.48
N VAL A 236 17.76 -6.12 -1.25
CA VAL A 236 17.72 -5.11 -2.31
C VAL A 236 18.90 -5.27 -3.26
N LYS A 237 20.12 -5.44 -2.74
CA LYS A 237 21.32 -5.68 -3.54
C LYS A 237 21.20 -6.94 -4.41
N ALA A 238 20.68 -8.03 -3.83
CA ALA A 238 20.48 -9.28 -4.57
C ALA A 238 19.45 -9.09 -5.70
N LEU A 239 18.32 -8.41 -5.44
CA LEU A 239 17.29 -8.14 -6.45
C LEU A 239 17.81 -7.25 -7.59
N LEU A 240 18.63 -6.25 -7.27
CA LEU A 240 19.27 -5.41 -8.29
C LEU A 240 20.21 -6.24 -9.18
N ALA A 241 21.02 -7.12 -8.60
CA ALA A 241 21.89 -8.01 -9.38
C ALA A 241 21.10 -8.95 -10.32
N GLU A 242 19.93 -9.45 -9.89
CA GLU A 242 19.06 -10.27 -10.74
C GLU A 242 18.48 -9.49 -11.94
N THR A 243 18.38 -8.16 -11.87
CA THR A 243 17.87 -7.33 -12.98
C THR A 243 18.95 -6.92 -13.97
N GLU A 244 20.24 -6.98 -13.59
CA GLU A 244 21.39 -6.73 -14.49
C GLU A 244 21.68 -7.92 -15.40
N ALA A 245 21.37 -9.14 -14.93
CA ALA A 245 21.67 -10.38 -15.63
C ALA A 245 20.67 -10.73 -16.76
N ARG A 246 19.69 -9.85 -17.04
CA ARG A 246 18.66 -10.03 -18.07
C ARG A 246 18.81 -9.03 -19.20
#